data_4f881ce1083fdd3ff16e7926efaa5894
#
_entry.id   4f881ce1083fdd3ff16e7926efaa5894
#
_cell.length_a   1.000
_cell.length_b   1.000
_cell.length_c   1.000
_cell.angle_alpha   90.00
_cell.angle_beta   90.00
_cell.angle_gamma   90.00
#
_symmetry.space_group_name_H-M   'P 1'
#
loop_
_entity.id
_entity.type
_entity.pdbx_description
1 polymer ?
#
loop_
_entity_poly.entity_id
_entity_poly.type
_entity_poly.pdbx_seq_one_letter_code
_entity_poly.pdbx_strand_id
1 'polypeptide(L)'
;DIEKTCCSKKRMVCMHCGSEQGNIILEKPTTFKEKKEDKSEHKLNARDIREWLEGIPSDDLIYIGMDKETNRPEWVVMRVLPVPPITVRPSITLESGDRSEDDLTHKLVDVLRINQRLRENRDQGAPQLIVEDLWELLQYHITTYFDNQTSGVPPARHRSGRPLKTLTQRLKGKEGRFRSNLSGKRVNFCARSVISPDPFLGINEVGVPEMSAKDLTVPIRVTKRNREQLREMILRGPDNHPGVNYIVRGDTHRVRITDRTKFIWSGFRCMNPTCDGGDPDRDEPYEGMAPDL
;
A
#
# COMPACT_ATOMS: atom_id res chain seq x y z
N ASP A 1 1.50 16.74 -35.09
CA ASP A 1 1.57 16.59 -36.57
C ASP A 1 2.28 15.29 -37.01
N ILE A 2 3.28 14.77 -36.29
CA ILE A 2 3.95 13.51 -36.59
C ILE A 2 2.94 12.35 -36.63
N GLU A 3 2.08 12.24 -35.63
CA GLU A 3 1.03 11.21 -35.55
C GLU A 3 0.11 11.24 -36.78
N LYS A 4 -0.37 12.42 -37.17
CA LYS A 4 -1.20 12.58 -38.38
C LYS A 4 -0.46 12.23 -39.66
N THR A 5 0.83 12.47 -39.68
CA THR A 5 1.67 12.21 -40.87
C THR A 5 2.04 10.74 -40.99
N CYS A 6 2.39 10.08 -39.86
CA CYS A 6 2.83 8.69 -39.84
C CYS A 6 1.69 7.68 -39.83
N CYS A 7 0.57 8.03 -39.15
CA CYS A 7 -0.60 7.13 -39.00
C CYS A 7 -1.70 7.36 -40.06
N SER A 8 -1.43 8.16 -41.10
CA SER A 8 -2.44 8.38 -42.11
C SER A 8 -2.57 7.14 -43.01
N LYS A 9 -3.82 6.70 -43.22
CA LYS A 9 -4.17 5.53 -44.09
C LYS A 9 -3.66 5.62 -45.53
N LYS A 10 -3.10 6.77 -45.94
CA LYS A 10 -2.55 6.99 -47.26
C LYS A 10 -1.07 6.66 -47.44
N ARG A 11 -0.37 6.31 -46.35
CA ARG A 11 1.06 6.02 -46.36
C ARG A 11 1.32 4.59 -45.87
N MET A 12 0.99 3.63 -46.72
CA MET A 12 1.26 2.23 -46.42
C MET A 12 2.65 1.78 -46.90
N VAL A 13 3.46 2.69 -47.44
CA VAL A 13 4.80 2.39 -47.94
C VAL A 13 5.80 3.31 -47.25
N CYS A 14 6.89 2.74 -46.74
CA CYS A 14 7.98 3.49 -46.15
C CYS A 14 8.67 4.37 -47.20
N MET A 15 8.83 5.67 -46.94
CA MET A 15 9.43 6.61 -47.86
C MET A 15 10.93 6.37 -48.09
N HIS A 16 11.59 5.65 -47.17
CA HIS A 16 13.03 5.40 -47.22
C HIS A 16 13.38 4.06 -47.88
N CYS A 17 12.67 2.97 -47.52
CA CYS A 17 13.01 1.64 -48.01
C CYS A 17 11.97 1.06 -48.97
N GLY A 18 10.85 1.72 -49.20
CA GLY A 18 9.77 1.23 -50.07
C GLY A 18 9.01 0.01 -49.56
N SER A 19 9.24 -0.42 -48.31
CA SER A 19 8.53 -1.55 -47.73
C SER A 19 7.08 -1.17 -47.40
N GLU A 20 6.17 -2.08 -47.66
CA GLU A 20 4.77 -1.95 -47.21
C GLU A 20 4.65 -2.01 -45.72
N GLN A 21 3.90 -1.08 -45.16
CA GLN A 21 3.64 -1.00 -43.71
C GLN A 21 2.21 -1.47 -43.45
N GLY A 22 2.09 -2.51 -42.63
CA GLY A 22 0.81 -2.99 -42.15
C GLY A 22 0.13 -2.02 -41.19
N ASN A 23 -1.18 -2.02 -41.17
CA ASN A 23 -1.95 -1.26 -40.19
C ASN A 23 -2.07 -2.06 -38.88
N ILE A 24 -1.61 -1.50 -37.77
CA ILE A 24 -1.66 -2.15 -36.47
C ILE A 24 -2.99 -1.82 -35.80
N ILE A 25 -3.72 -2.86 -35.47
CA ILE A 25 -5.03 -2.77 -34.84
C ILE A 25 -4.97 -3.43 -33.47
N LEU A 26 -5.48 -2.71 -32.46
CA LEU A 26 -5.71 -3.29 -31.15
C LEU A 26 -7.01 -4.07 -31.13
N GLU A 27 -6.94 -5.38 -31.05
CA GLU A 27 -8.05 -6.25 -30.69
C GLU A 27 -8.15 -6.31 -29.18
N LYS A 28 -9.11 -5.56 -28.65
CA LYS A 28 -9.31 -5.50 -27.20
C LYS A 28 -9.49 -6.92 -26.63
N PRO A 29 -8.89 -7.24 -25.47
CA PRO A 29 -8.29 -6.28 -24.53
C PRO A 29 -6.78 -6.05 -24.71
N THR A 30 -6.01 -6.99 -25.25
CA THR A 30 -4.55 -6.99 -25.12
C THR A 30 -3.81 -7.53 -26.35
N THR A 31 -4.54 -7.84 -27.41
CA THR A 31 -3.95 -8.46 -28.62
C THR A 31 -3.76 -7.43 -29.70
N PHE A 32 -2.59 -7.37 -30.30
CA PHE A 32 -2.31 -6.56 -31.46
C PHE A 32 -2.30 -7.43 -32.71
N LYS A 33 -2.85 -6.92 -33.79
CA LYS A 33 -2.83 -7.52 -35.11
C LYS A 33 -2.28 -6.55 -36.14
N GLU A 34 -1.41 -7.02 -36.97
CA GLU A 34 -0.98 -6.34 -38.18
C GLU A 34 -1.90 -6.74 -39.31
N LYS A 35 -2.50 -5.78 -40.00
CA LYS A 35 -3.32 -5.99 -41.17
C LYS A 35 -2.65 -5.38 -42.37
N LYS A 36 -2.27 -6.24 -43.35
CA LYS A 36 -1.68 -5.85 -44.63
C LYS A 36 -2.76 -5.56 -45.66
N GLU A 37 -2.37 -4.95 -46.77
CA GLU A 37 -3.30 -4.64 -47.88
C GLU A 37 -3.99 -5.89 -48.45
N ASP A 38 -3.31 -7.00 -48.46
CA ASP A 38 -3.81 -8.32 -48.90
C ASP A 38 -4.86 -8.92 -47.98
N LYS A 39 -5.36 -8.14 -47.00
CA LYS A 39 -6.31 -8.58 -45.93
C LYS A 39 -5.79 -9.73 -45.05
N SER A 40 -4.52 -10.09 -45.18
CA SER A 40 -3.91 -11.01 -44.23
C SER A 40 -3.79 -10.35 -42.87
N GLU A 41 -4.24 -11.03 -41.85
CA GLU A 41 -4.12 -10.57 -40.44
C GLU A 41 -3.06 -11.42 -39.73
N HIS A 42 -2.03 -10.77 -39.24
CA HIS A 42 -0.97 -11.44 -38.47
C HIS A 42 -1.09 -11.00 -36.99
N LYS A 43 -1.23 -11.98 -36.11
CA LYS A 43 -1.27 -11.72 -34.65
C LYS A 43 0.13 -11.43 -34.15
N LEU A 44 0.33 -10.28 -33.55
CA LEU A 44 1.61 -9.86 -32.98
C LEU A 44 1.72 -10.36 -31.53
N ASN A 45 2.80 -11.09 -31.27
CA ASN A 45 3.14 -11.53 -29.93
C ASN A 45 3.86 -10.42 -29.16
N ALA A 46 3.86 -10.48 -27.86
CA ALA A 46 4.57 -9.52 -27.00
C ALA A 46 6.08 -9.48 -27.31
N ARG A 47 6.66 -10.59 -27.77
CA ARG A 47 8.04 -10.67 -28.24
C ARG A 47 8.28 -9.84 -29.50
N ASP A 48 7.42 -9.99 -30.50
CA ASP A 48 7.52 -9.26 -31.76
C ASP A 48 7.41 -7.75 -31.54
N ILE A 49 6.45 -7.34 -30.70
CA ILE A 49 6.26 -5.93 -30.33
C ILE A 49 7.50 -5.41 -29.62
N ARG A 50 8.07 -6.18 -28.71
CA ARG A 50 9.28 -5.78 -28.00
C ARG A 50 10.47 -5.62 -28.94
N GLU A 51 10.70 -6.56 -29.86
CA GLU A 51 11.77 -6.49 -30.85
C GLU A 51 11.63 -5.23 -31.73
N TRP A 52 10.41 -4.87 -32.10
CA TRP A 52 10.16 -3.61 -32.85
C TRP A 52 10.50 -2.37 -32.00
N LEU A 53 10.11 -2.36 -30.74
CA LEU A 53 10.41 -1.23 -29.85
C LEU A 53 11.90 -1.12 -29.51
N GLU A 54 12.63 -2.25 -29.43
CA GLU A 54 14.08 -2.29 -29.26
C GLU A 54 14.81 -1.73 -30.48
N GLY A 55 14.23 -1.89 -31.70
CA GLY A 55 14.77 -1.37 -32.93
C GLY A 55 14.71 0.15 -33.10
N ILE A 56 14.04 0.87 -32.22
CA ILE A 56 13.96 2.34 -32.28
C ILE A 56 15.30 2.97 -31.89
N PRO A 57 15.92 3.80 -32.76
CA PRO A 57 17.18 4.46 -32.48
C PRO A 57 17.06 5.36 -31.22
N SER A 58 18.13 5.40 -30.43
CA SER A 58 18.15 6.22 -29.20
C SER A 58 17.95 7.71 -29.45
N ASP A 59 18.39 8.20 -30.62
CA ASP A 59 18.27 9.63 -30.97
C ASP A 59 16.83 10.02 -31.34
N ASP A 60 15.99 9.06 -31.73
CA ASP A 60 14.59 9.28 -32.08
C ASP A 60 13.66 9.26 -30.85
N LEU A 61 14.14 8.78 -29.70
CA LEU A 61 13.34 8.66 -28.48
C LEU A 61 12.82 10.02 -27.99
N ILE A 62 13.56 11.09 -28.18
CA ILE A 62 13.18 12.45 -27.79
C ILE A 62 11.88 12.87 -28.48
N TYR A 63 11.68 12.48 -29.75
CA TYR A 63 10.50 12.85 -30.54
C TYR A 63 9.22 12.18 -30.05
N ILE A 64 9.33 11.02 -29.39
CA ILE A 64 8.21 10.29 -28.81
C ILE A 64 8.07 10.52 -27.29
N GLY A 65 8.88 11.45 -26.74
CA GLY A 65 8.82 11.80 -25.30
C GLY A 65 9.42 10.73 -24.39
N MET A 66 10.32 9.91 -24.91
CA MET A 66 11.05 8.88 -24.15
C MET A 66 12.54 9.21 -24.03
N ASP A 67 13.24 8.50 -23.16
CA ASP A 67 14.66 8.71 -22.88
C ASP A 67 15.42 7.38 -22.86
N LYS A 68 16.66 7.42 -23.34
CA LYS A 68 17.49 6.23 -23.47
C LYS A 68 17.91 5.59 -22.14
N GLU A 69 18.01 6.37 -21.08
CA GLU A 69 18.52 5.91 -19.78
C GLU A 69 17.40 5.58 -18.79
N THR A 70 16.33 6.36 -18.81
CA THR A 70 15.28 6.30 -17.80
C THR A 70 13.97 5.72 -18.28
N ASN A 71 13.68 5.77 -19.59
CA ASN A 71 12.39 5.37 -20.14
C ASN A 71 12.49 4.87 -21.59
N ARG A 72 12.94 3.66 -21.76
CA ARG A 72 13.02 3.06 -23.10
C ARG A 72 11.70 2.42 -23.54
N PRO A 73 11.35 2.49 -24.85
CA PRO A 73 10.08 1.95 -25.36
C PRO A 73 9.86 0.47 -25.11
N GLU A 74 10.89 -0.35 -25.23
CA GLU A 74 10.83 -1.80 -25.01
C GLU A 74 10.50 -2.20 -23.56
N TRP A 75 10.68 -1.30 -22.60
CA TRP A 75 10.33 -1.56 -21.20
C TRP A 75 8.82 -1.57 -20.93
N VAL A 76 8.04 -1.02 -21.85
CA VAL A 76 6.57 -1.12 -21.80
C VAL A 76 6.12 -2.58 -21.86
N VAL A 77 6.88 -3.43 -22.56
CA VAL A 77 6.64 -4.87 -22.60
C VAL A 77 7.36 -5.52 -21.42
N MET A 78 6.62 -5.91 -20.42
CA MET A 78 7.13 -6.45 -19.16
C MET A 78 7.78 -7.83 -19.37
N ARG A 79 9.01 -8.00 -18.88
CA ARG A 79 9.72 -9.29 -18.82
C ARG A 79 9.80 -9.85 -17.41
N VAL A 80 9.81 -9.00 -16.43
CA VAL A 80 9.95 -9.35 -15.01
C VAL A 80 8.77 -8.77 -14.27
N LEU A 81 8.03 -9.64 -13.57
CA LEU A 81 6.91 -9.23 -12.73
C LEU A 81 7.42 -8.88 -11.33
N PRO A 82 7.23 -7.64 -10.86
CA PRO A 82 7.56 -7.28 -9.47
C PRO A 82 6.57 -7.97 -8.52
N VAL A 83 7.10 -8.73 -7.58
CA VAL A 83 6.31 -9.40 -6.55
C VAL A 83 6.24 -8.51 -5.30
N PRO A 84 5.07 -8.08 -4.86
CA PRO A 84 4.94 -7.27 -3.67
C PRO A 84 5.32 -8.07 -2.41
N PRO A 85 5.86 -7.40 -1.38
CA PRO A 85 6.20 -8.04 -0.12
C PRO A 85 4.95 -8.59 0.59
N ILE A 86 5.14 -9.49 1.53
CA ILE A 86 4.06 -10.14 2.29
C ILE A 86 3.18 -9.16 3.05
N THR A 87 3.70 -8.01 3.44
CA THR A 87 2.95 -6.95 4.12
C THR A 87 1.87 -6.31 3.23
N VAL A 88 2.04 -6.32 1.92
CA VAL A 88 1.05 -5.84 0.94
C VAL A 88 -0.05 -6.86 0.70
N ARG A 89 0.25 -8.15 0.90
CA ARG A 89 -0.66 -9.29 0.70
C ARG A 89 -0.66 -10.21 1.92
N PRO A 90 -1.09 -9.71 3.09
CA PRO A 90 -1.02 -10.44 4.33
C PRO A 90 -1.94 -11.66 4.33
N SER A 91 -1.48 -12.77 4.91
CA SER A 91 -2.32 -13.93 5.21
C SER A 91 -3.02 -13.72 6.54
N ILE A 92 -4.32 -13.97 6.59
CA ILE A 92 -5.13 -13.84 7.80
C ILE A 92 -5.43 -15.25 8.32
N THR A 93 -5.18 -15.48 9.61
CA THR A 93 -5.60 -16.70 10.28
C THR A 93 -7.04 -16.54 10.74
N LEU A 94 -7.93 -17.40 10.27
CA LEU A 94 -9.34 -17.45 10.68
C LEU A 94 -9.48 -18.05 12.08
N GLU A 95 -10.61 -17.84 12.73
CA GLU A 95 -10.93 -18.43 14.04
C GLU A 95 -10.91 -19.97 14.01
N SER A 96 -11.16 -20.57 12.84
CA SER A 96 -11.04 -22.02 12.60
C SER A 96 -9.60 -22.54 12.58
N GLY A 97 -8.59 -21.67 12.65
CA GLY A 97 -7.18 -22.01 12.49
C GLY A 97 -6.69 -22.07 11.03
N ASP A 98 -7.60 -21.98 10.07
CA ASP A 98 -7.25 -21.97 8.65
C ASP A 98 -6.63 -20.61 8.23
N ARG A 99 -5.69 -20.65 7.29
CA ARG A 99 -5.12 -19.45 6.68
C ARG A 99 -5.91 -19.04 5.45
N SER A 100 -6.39 -17.81 5.46
CA SER A 100 -6.95 -17.15 4.28
C SER A 100 -5.88 -16.30 3.63
N GLU A 101 -5.54 -16.64 2.40
CA GLU A 101 -4.58 -15.89 1.60
C GLU A 101 -5.23 -14.71 0.89
N ASP A 102 -4.44 -13.66 0.65
CA ASP A 102 -4.89 -12.48 -0.07
C ASP A 102 -5.16 -12.75 -1.56
N ASP A 103 -6.06 -11.97 -2.15
CA ASP A 103 -6.42 -12.08 -3.57
C ASP A 103 -5.19 -11.96 -4.50
N LEU A 104 -4.23 -11.09 -4.16
CA LEU A 104 -2.99 -10.95 -4.93
C LEU A 104 -2.13 -12.22 -4.88
N THR A 105 -2.10 -12.91 -3.76
CA THR A 105 -1.36 -14.17 -3.62
C THR A 105 -1.96 -15.24 -4.52
N HIS A 106 -3.28 -15.36 -4.59
CA HIS A 106 -3.94 -16.28 -5.51
C HIS A 106 -3.59 -16.00 -6.97
N LYS A 107 -3.60 -14.72 -7.37
CA LYS A 107 -3.23 -14.32 -8.73
C LYS A 107 -1.76 -14.61 -9.05
N LEU A 108 -0.84 -14.36 -8.10
CA LEU A 108 0.57 -14.70 -8.29
C LEU A 108 0.80 -16.19 -8.44
N VAL A 109 0.09 -17.02 -7.69
CA VAL A 109 0.15 -18.49 -7.83
C VAL A 109 -0.34 -18.92 -9.21
N ASP A 110 -1.44 -18.33 -9.70
CA ASP A 110 -1.94 -18.61 -11.04
C ASP A 110 -0.92 -18.25 -12.13
N VAL A 111 -0.31 -17.05 -12.03
CA VAL A 111 0.74 -16.61 -12.96
C VAL A 111 1.92 -17.57 -12.95
N LEU A 112 2.43 -17.94 -11.77
CA LEU A 112 3.56 -18.88 -11.65
C LEU A 112 3.24 -20.23 -12.26
N ARG A 113 2.06 -20.77 -12.00
CA ARG A 113 1.61 -22.08 -12.49
C ARG A 113 1.52 -22.10 -14.01
N ILE A 114 0.97 -21.06 -14.63
CA ILE A 114 0.86 -20.98 -16.07
C ILE A 114 2.23 -20.71 -16.71
N ASN A 115 3.05 -19.86 -16.12
CA ASN A 115 4.40 -19.61 -16.60
C ASN A 115 5.28 -20.87 -16.59
N GLN A 116 5.18 -21.67 -15.53
CA GLN A 116 5.89 -22.95 -15.45
C GLN A 116 5.38 -23.92 -16.54
N ARG A 117 4.07 -24.02 -16.73
CA ARG A 117 3.47 -24.86 -17.77
C ARG A 117 3.91 -24.43 -19.19
N LEU A 118 3.91 -23.12 -19.43
CA LEU A 118 4.40 -22.55 -20.70
C LEU A 118 5.86 -22.91 -20.95
N ARG A 119 6.70 -22.79 -19.93
CA ARG A 119 8.12 -23.12 -20.01
C ARG A 119 8.33 -24.62 -20.33
N GLU A 120 7.67 -25.48 -19.60
CA GLU A 120 7.75 -26.93 -19.81
C GLU A 120 7.32 -27.35 -21.22
N ASN A 121 6.19 -26.84 -21.71
CA ASN A 121 5.70 -27.14 -23.06
C ASN A 121 6.63 -26.62 -24.14
N ARG A 122 7.20 -25.42 -23.97
CA ARG A 122 8.18 -24.87 -24.91
C ARG A 122 9.46 -25.70 -24.94
N ASP A 123 9.98 -26.09 -23.78
CA ASP A 123 11.23 -26.83 -23.64
C ASP A 123 11.07 -28.29 -24.14
N GLN A 124 9.86 -28.84 -24.10
CA GLN A 124 9.50 -30.15 -24.66
C GLN A 124 9.20 -30.13 -26.19
N GLY A 125 9.20 -28.95 -26.80
CA GLY A 125 8.89 -28.81 -28.24
C GLY A 125 7.42 -29.08 -28.59
N ALA A 126 6.50 -28.69 -27.69
CA ALA A 126 5.06 -28.84 -27.96
C ALA A 126 4.61 -28.05 -29.20
N PRO A 127 3.50 -28.46 -29.85
CA PRO A 127 2.94 -27.72 -30.98
C PRO A 127 2.76 -26.25 -30.71
N GLN A 128 3.09 -25.39 -31.66
CA GLN A 128 3.07 -23.96 -31.51
C GLN A 128 1.69 -23.40 -31.02
N LEU A 129 0.61 -24.01 -31.51
CA LEU A 129 -0.76 -23.66 -31.07
C LEU A 129 -0.95 -23.76 -29.57
N ILE A 130 -0.43 -24.83 -28.95
CA ILE A 130 -0.53 -25.00 -27.48
C ILE A 130 0.31 -23.96 -26.76
N VAL A 131 1.47 -23.62 -27.26
CA VAL A 131 2.34 -22.60 -26.68
C VAL A 131 1.68 -21.22 -26.78
N GLU A 132 1.04 -20.91 -27.89
CA GLU A 132 0.30 -19.65 -28.07
C GLU A 132 -0.90 -19.55 -27.15
N ASP A 133 -1.69 -20.61 -26.98
CA ASP A 133 -2.82 -20.66 -26.05
C ASP A 133 -2.38 -20.42 -24.59
N LEU A 134 -1.28 -21.07 -24.19
CA LEU A 134 -0.70 -20.85 -22.85
C LEU A 134 -0.18 -19.44 -22.66
N TRP A 135 0.40 -18.85 -23.72
CA TRP A 135 0.86 -17.47 -23.66
C TRP A 135 -0.30 -16.48 -23.52
N GLU A 136 -1.39 -16.72 -24.24
CA GLU A 136 -2.61 -15.93 -24.12
C GLU A 136 -3.23 -16.05 -22.71
N LEU A 137 -3.23 -17.26 -22.16
CA LEU A 137 -3.68 -17.49 -20.79
C LEU A 137 -2.78 -16.77 -19.76
N LEU A 138 -1.45 -16.78 -19.98
CA LEU A 138 -0.52 -16.03 -19.13
C LEU A 138 -0.82 -14.53 -19.21
N GLN A 139 -1.02 -13.99 -20.42
CA GLN A 139 -1.39 -12.59 -20.64
C GLN A 139 -2.69 -12.24 -19.92
N TYR A 140 -3.70 -13.11 -19.97
CA TYR A 140 -4.94 -12.94 -19.19
C TYR A 140 -4.70 -12.84 -17.69
N HIS A 141 -3.87 -13.71 -17.12
CA HIS A 141 -3.56 -13.69 -15.70
C HIS A 141 -2.79 -12.42 -15.28
N ILE A 142 -1.85 -11.97 -16.11
CA ILE A 142 -1.12 -10.72 -15.87
C ILE A 142 -2.05 -9.51 -15.99
N THR A 143 -2.89 -9.46 -17.00
CA THR A 143 -3.87 -8.36 -17.17
C THR A 143 -4.80 -8.27 -15.98
N THR A 144 -5.36 -9.40 -15.53
CA THR A 144 -6.26 -9.44 -14.38
C THR A 144 -5.55 -9.28 -13.05
N TYR A 145 -4.23 -9.47 -12.97
CA TYR A 145 -3.43 -9.13 -11.81
C TYR A 145 -3.31 -7.60 -11.62
N PHE A 146 -3.12 -6.86 -12.71
CA PHE A 146 -3.08 -5.41 -12.68
C PHE A 146 -4.48 -4.79 -12.58
N ASP A 147 -5.39 -5.18 -13.47
CA ASP A 147 -6.75 -4.67 -13.51
C ASP A 147 -7.78 -5.77 -13.80
N ASN A 148 -8.53 -6.14 -12.78
CA ASN A 148 -9.59 -7.15 -12.89
C ASN A 148 -10.93 -6.59 -13.43
N GLN A 149 -10.96 -5.32 -13.83
CA GLN A 149 -12.12 -4.65 -14.42
C GLN A 149 -11.87 -4.20 -15.87
N THR A 150 -10.85 -4.77 -16.50
CA THR A 150 -10.54 -4.46 -17.90
C THR A 150 -11.71 -4.84 -18.81
N SER A 151 -12.15 -3.89 -19.65
CA SER A 151 -13.23 -4.08 -20.59
C SER A 151 -12.88 -5.17 -21.63
N GLY A 152 -13.79 -6.13 -21.83
CA GLY A 152 -13.60 -7.24 -22.76
C GLY A 152 -12.85 -8.47 -22.20
N VAL A 153 -12.45 -8.43 -20.93
CA VAL A 153 -11.86 -9.57 -20.22
C VAL A 153 -12.81 -10.06 -19.14
N PRO A 154 -13.12 -11.37 -19.06
CA PRO A 154 -13.89 -11.89 -17.95
C PRO A 154 -13.13 -11.69 -16.63
N PRO A 155 -13.77 -11.13 -15.59
CA PRO A 155 -13.09 -10.89 -14.32
C PRO A 155 -12.75 -12.18 -13.62
N ALA A 156 -11.53 -12.25 -13.09
CA ALA A 156 -11.11 -13.35 -12.23
C ALA A 156 -11.91 -13.32 -10.92
N ARG A 157 -12.41 -14.49 -10.49
CA ARG A 157 -13.27 -14.63 -9.32
C ARG A 157 -12.68 -15.59 -8.30
N HIS A 158 -12.95 -15.32 -7.05
CA HIS A 158 -12.71 -16.25 -5.96
C HIS A 158 -13.69 -17.45 -6.04
N ARG A 159 -13.41 -18.55 -5.33
CA ARG A 159 -14.30 -19.71 -5.27
C ARG A 159 -15.72 -19.37 -4.79
N SER A 160 -15.86 -18.32 -3.99
CA SER A 160 -17.16 -17.80 -3.53
C SER A 160 -17.91 -16.96 -4.59
N GLY A 161 -17.41 -16.86 -5.82
CA GLY A 161 -18.01 -16.05 -6.89
C GLY A 161 -17.68 -14.54 -6.83
N ARG A 162 -17.09 -14.05 -5.75
CA ARG A 162 -16.66 -12.65 -5.59
C ARG A 162 -15.51 -12.33 -6.56
N PRO A 163 -15.56 -11.18 -7.28
CA PRO A 163 -14.43 -10.75 -8.10
C PRO A 163 -13.21 -10.45 -7.22
N LEU A 164 -12.03 -10.85 -7.68
CA LEU A 164 -10.78 -10.60 -6.97
C LEU A 164 -10.44 -9.10 -6.99
N LYS A 165 -9.97 -8.61 -5.85
CA LYS A 165 -9.50 -7.23 -5.69
C LYS A 165 -8.00 -7.16 -5.97
N THR A 166 -7.66 -6.68 -7.17
CA THR A 166 -6.28 -6.60 -7.65
C THR A 166 -5.70 -5.18 -7.54
N LEU A 167 -4.53 -4.92 -8.13
CA LEU A 167 -3.80 -3.67 -7.89
C LEU A 167 -4.61 -2.41 -8.22
N THR A 168 -5.22 -2.35 -9.39
CA THR A 168 -6.02 -1.18 -9.81
C THR A 168 -7.20 -0.94 -8.86
N GLN A 169 -7.89 -2.01 -8.44
CA GLN A 169 -9.01 -1.91 -7.52
C GLN A 169 -8.60 -1.47 -6.11
N ARG A 170 -7.33 -1.67 -5.72
CA ARG A 170 -6.78 -1.17 -4.46
C ARG A 170 -6.47 0.32 -4.49
N LEU A 171 -6.16 0.85 -5.65
CA LEU A 171 -5.79 2.27 -5.84
C LEU A 171 -6.99 3.14 -6.21
N LYS A 172 -7.87 2.61 -7.08
CA LYS A 172 -9.00 3.32 -7.68
C LYS A 172 -10.21 3.40 -6.74
N GLY A 173 -10.96 4.48 -6.88
CA GLY A 173 -12.27 4.64 -6.27
C GLY A 173 -12.26 5.23 -4.86
N LYS A 174 -13.47 5.29 -4.26
CA LYS A 174 -13.70 5.91 -2.94
C LYS A 174 -12.96 5.19 -1.81
N GLU A 175 -12.90 3.87 -1.89
CA GLU A 175 -12.26 3.02 -0.88
C GLU A 175 -10.80 2.68 -1.22
N GLY A 176 -10.28 3.25 -2.31
CA GLY A 176 -8.89 3.07 -2.74
C GLY A 176 -7.91 3.84 -1.87
N ARG A 177 -6.60 3.55 -2.04
CA ARG A 177 -5.53 4.16 -1.25
C ARG A 177 -5.48 5.68 -1.35
N PHE A 178 -5.74 6.24 -2.52
CA PHE A 178 -5.67 7.69 -2.68
C PHE A 178 -6.75 8.42 -1.88
N ARG A 179 -8.00 8.04 -2.04
CA ARG A 179 -9.13 8.76 -1.44
C ARG A 179 -9.37 8.41 0.03
N SER A 180 -9.16 7.17 0.46
CA SER A 180 -9.49 6.74 1.82
C SER A 180 -8.31 6.60 2.77
N ASN A 181 -7.06 6.63 2.27
CA ASN A 181 -5.88 6.47 3.13
C ASN A 181 -4.85 7.62 2.99
N LEU A 182 -4.80 8.32 1.86
CA LEU A 182 -3.85 9.41 1.62
C LEU A 182 -4.50 10.79 1.69
N SER A 183 -5.56 11.05 0.94
CA SER A 183 -6.28 12.34 0.97
C SER A 183 -7.06 12.52 2.27
N GLY A 184 -7.58 11.45 2.82
CA GLY A 184 -8.24 11.42 4.13
C GLY A 184 -7.96 10.08 4.79
N LYS A 185 -7.72 10.09 6.09
CA LYS A 185 -7.46 8.89 6.89
C LYS A 185 -8.06 9.02 8.28
N ARG A 186 -8.30 7.88 8.93
CA ARG A 186 -8.68 7.87 10.33
C ARG A 186 -7.49 8.26 11.18
N VAL A 187 -7.70 9.15 12.11
CA VAL A 187 -6.67 9.68 12.99
C VAL A 187 -7.00 9.34 14.44
N ASN A 188 -5.95 9.26 15.26
CA ASN A 188 -6.07 9.07 16.69
C ASN A 188 -6.18 10.42 17.42
N PHE A 189 -6.41 10.40 18.72
CA PHE A 189 -6.51 11.58 19.56
C PHE A 189 -7.65 12.54 19.16
N CYS A 190 -8.78 11.96 18.75
CA CYS A 190 -9.97 12.70 18.39
C CYS A 190 -11.16 12.16 19.19
N ALA A 191 -12.07 13.05 19.49
CA ALA A 191 -13.35 12.72 20.11
C ALA A 191 -14.51 13.31 19.30
N ARG A 192 -15.68 12.72 19.45
CA ARG A 192 -16.92 13.22 18.86
C ARG A 192 -18.03 13.08 19.86
N SER A 193 -18.79 14.15 20.06
CA SER A 193 -19.95 14.17 20.95
C SER A 193 -21.05 15.05 20.38
N VAL A 194 -22.22 14.98 21.00
CA VAL A 194 -23.33 15.86 20.67
C VAL A 194 -23.02 17.26 21.20
N ILE A 195 -23.24 18.27 20.39
CA ILE A 195 -23.13 19.68 20.79
C ILE A 195 -24.47 20.17 21.31
N SER A 196 -24.45 20.94 22.42
CA SER A 196 -25.60 21.56 23.01
C SER A 196 -25.30 23.03 23.29
N PRO A 197 -26.26 23.94 23.17
CA PRO A 197 -26.05 25.35 23.49
C PRO A 197 -25.83 25.55 24.97
N ASP A 198 -24.89 26.44 25.32
CA ASP A 198 -24.66 26.88 26.71
C ASP A 198 -24.49 28.41 26.70
N PRO A 199 -25.42 29.15 27.36
CA PRO A 199 -25.40 30.61 27.42
C PRO A 199 -24.29 31.18 28.28
N PHE A 200 -23.63 30.36 29.12
CA PHE A 200 -22.56 30.79 30.03
C PHE A 200 -21.17 30.76 29.38
N LEU A 201 -21.05 30.14 28.20
CA LEU A 201 -19.79 30.11 27.46
C LEU A 201 -19.56 31.39 26.67
N GLY A 202 -18.33 31.90 26.72
CA GLY A 202 -17.89 32.98 25.86
C GLY A 202 -17.75 32.56 24.38
N ILE A 203 -17.66 33.53 23.47
CA ILE A 203 -17.57 33.29 22.03
C ILE A 203 -16.31 32.49 21.66
N ASN A 204 -15.24 32.60 22.41
CA ASN A 204 -13.96 31.93 22.23
C ASN A 204 -13.79 30.71 23.15
N GLU A 205 -14.84 30.24 23.78
CA GLU A 205 -14.81 29.08 24.69
C GLU A 205 -15.59 27.90 24.10
N VAL A 206 -15.15 26.70 24.46
CA VAL A 206 -15.84 25.46 24.09
C VAL A 206 -15.86 24.52 25.31
N GLY A 207 -17.03 24.00 25.63
CA GLY A 207 -17.17 22.99 26.68
C GLY A 207 -16.81 21.59 26.15
N VAL A 208 -15.84 20.94 26.76
CA VAL A 208 -15.43 19.57 26.39
C VAL A 208 -15.89 18.61 27.48
N PRO A 209 -16.55 17.48 27.14
CA PRO A 209 -16.90 16.46 28.12
C PRO A 209 -15.66 15.93 28.86
N GLU A 210 -15.74 15.87 30.21
CA GLU A 210 -14.62 15.40 31.03
C GLU A 210 -14.16 13.99 30.68
N MET A 211 -15.07 13.09 30.34
CA MET A 211 -14.74 11.75 29.85
C MET A 211 -13.82 11.78 28.63
N SER A 212 -14.14 12.60 27.62
CA SER A 212 -13.31 12.75 26.45
C SER A 212 -11.94 13.37 26.77
N ALA A 213 -11.92 14.32 27.71
CA ALA A 213 -10.66 14.94 28.13
C ALA A 213 -9.74 13.97 28.89
N LYS A 214 -10.29 13.00 29.63
CA LYS A 214 -9.52 11.94 30.30
C LYS A 214 -8.95 10.92 29.34
N ASP A 215 -9.66 10.59 28.27
CA ASP A 215 -9.23 9.60 27.28
C ASP A 215 -8.21 10.16 26.29
N LEU A 216 -8.33 11.45 25.95
CA LEU A 216 -7.41 12.11 25.02
C LEU A 216 -6.11 12.47 25.73
N THR A 217 -5.01 11.86 25.30
CA THR A 217 -3.70 12.09 25.90
C THR A 217 -2.76 12.79 24.94
N VAL A 218 -1.95 13.70 25.46
CA VAL A 218 -0.92 14.43 24.73
C VAL A 218 0.44 14.09 25.34
N PRO A 219 1.47 13.75 24.57
CA PRO A 219 2.80 13.49 25.09
C PRO A 219 3.45 14.80 25.55
N ILE A 220 3.86 14.85 26.78
CA ILE A 220 4.58 15.99 27.38
C ILE A 220 5.98 15.51 27.78
N ARG A 221 7.01 16.18 27.26
CA ARG A 221 8.40 15.89 27.64
C ARG A 221 8.68 16.43 29.04
N VAL A 222 9.24 15.60 29.90
CA VAL A 222 9.64 16.00 31.25
C VAL A 222 10.87 16.91 31.20
N THR A 223 10.80 18.04 31.88
CA THR A 223 11.88 19.01 32.03
C THR A 223 12.00 19.43 33.49
N LYS A 224 13.13 20.02 33.89
CA LYS A 224 13.32 20.53 35.24
C LYS A 224 12.21 21.53 35.67
N ARG A 225 11.62 22.26 34.72
CA ARG A 225 10.61 23.29 35.01
C ARG A 225 9.22 22.71 35.28
N ASN A 226 8.84 21.64 34.59
CA ASN A 226 7.48 21.06 34.71
C ASN A 226 7.43 19.79 35.57
N ARG A 227 8.57 19.37 36.14
CA ARG A 227 8.69 18.11 36.91
C ARG A 227 7.70 18.05 38.06
N GLU A 228 7.63 19.10 38.88
CA GLU A 228 6.74 19.12 40.04
C GLU A 228 5.25 19.09 39.65
N GLN A 229 4.89 19.84 38.62
CA GLN A 229 3.53 19.82 38.08
C GLN A 229 3.15 18.42 37.55
N LEU A 230 4.05 17.78 36.83
CA LEU A 230 3.80 16.43 36.31
C LEU A 230 3.74 15.38 37.43
N ARG A 231 4.51 15.55 38.53
CA ARG A 231 4.37 14.71 39.72
C ARG A 231 2.98 14.76 40.31
N GLU A 232 2.43 15.95 40.49
CA GLU A 232 1.07 16.11 40.98
C GLU A 232 0.04 15.47 40.07
N MET A 233 0.20 15.62 38.77
CA MET A 233 -0.66 15.00 37.75
C MET A 233 -0.59 13.46 37.80
N ILE A 234 0.59 12.88 38.04
CA ILE A 234 0.78 11.44 38.21
C ILE A 234 0.05 10.95 39.50
N LEU A 235 0.14 11.70 40.60
CA LEU A 235 -0.55 11.36 41.85
C LEU A 235 -2.07 11.40 41.71
N ARG A 236 -2.61 12.33 40.92
CA ARG A 236 -4.05 12.37 40.61
C ARG A 236 -4.46 11.12 39.81
N GLY A 237 -3.56 10.57 39.01
CA GLY A 237 -3.81 9.37 38.20
C GLY A 237 -4.67 9.61 36.96
N PRO A 238 -5.13 8.54 36.30
CA PRO A 238 -5.93 8.64 35.09
C PRO A 238 -7.39 9.05 35.33
N ASP A 239 -7.91 8.85 36.52
CA ASP A 239 -9.35 9.04 36.83
C ASP A 239 -9.74 10.49 37.09
N ASN A 240 -8.77 11.33 37.40
CA ASN A 240 -9.00 12.74 37.74
C ASN A 240 -8.27 13.64 36.71
N HIS A 241 -9.03 14.49 36.02
CA HIS A 241 -8.48 15.49 35.12
C HIS A 241 -8.07 16.77 35.89
N PRO A 242 -6.92 17.38 35.59
CA PRO A 242 -5.79 16.94 34.76
C PRO A 242 -4.94 15.85 35.44
N GLY A 243 -4.77 14.74 34.76
CA GLY A 243 -4.03 13.57 35.23
C GLY A 243 -3.11 12.97 34.17
N VAL A 244 -2.51 11.83 34.48
CA VAL A 244 -1.60 11.12 33.59
C VAL A 244 -2.07 9.69 33.41
N ASN A 245 -2.21 9.25 32.13
CA ASN A 245 -2.64 7.90 31.79
C ASN A 245 -1.46 6.96 31.57
N TYR A 246 -0.37 7.48 30.98
CA TYR A 246 0.79 6.68 30.61
C TYR A 246 2.08 7.43 30.88
N ILE A 247 3.13 6.67 31.18
CA ILE A 247 4.51 7.14 31.18
C ILE A 247 5.23 6.45 30.03
N VAL A 248 5.97 7.21 29.23
CA VAL A 248 6.80 6.71 28.14
C VAL A 248 8.25 6.81 28.59
N ARG A 249 8.93 5.66 28.68
CA ARG A 249 10.37 5.61 28.94
C ARG A 249 11.15 5.86 27.66
N GLY A 250 12.42 6.22 27.76
CA GLY A 250 13.29 6.57 26.64
C GLY A 250 13.25 5.62 25.43
N ASP A 251 12.94 4.35 25.66
CA ASP A 251 12.90 3.28 24.67
C ASP A 251 11.50 3.09 24.05
N THR A 252 10.64 4.09 24.06
CA THR A 252 9.27 3.97 23.55
C THR A 252 8.34 3.03 24.35
N HIS A 253 8.82 2.48 25.45
CA HIS A 253 8.02 1.59 26.29
C HIS A 253 6.97 2.39 27.07
N ARG A 254 5.67 2.08 26.80
CA ARG A 254 4.53 2.71 27.48
C ARG A 254 4.13 1.93 28.71
N VAL A 255 4.12 2.59 29.85
CA VAL A 255 3.63 2.02 31.11
C VAL A 255 2.33 2.74 31.48
N ARG A 256 1.26 1.98 31.69
CA ARG A 256 -0.02 2.52 32.15
C ARG A 256 0.06 2.80 33.64
N ILE A 257 -0.42 3.97 34.07
CA ILE A 257 -0.52 4.33 35.46
C ILE A 257 -1.76 3.66 36.08
N THR A 258 -1.55 3.00 37.22
CA THR A 258 -2.57 2.38 38.05
C THR A 258 -2.41 2.89 39.46
N ASP A 259 -3.41 2.66 40.34
CA ASP A 259 -3.32 3.07 41.75
C ASP A 259 -2.08 2.53 42.46
N ARG A 260 -1.58 1.37 42.05
CA ARG A 260 -0.34 0.80 42.63
C ARG A 260 0.93 1.47 42.10
N THR A 261 0.92 1.94 40.89
CA THR A 261 2.15 2.44 40.21
C THR A 261 2.29 3.95 40.26
N LYS A 262 1.21 4.70 40.55
CA LYS A 262 1.24 6.17 40.57
C LYS A 262 2.22 6.72 41.62
N PHE A 263 2.35 6.10 42.78
CA PHE A 263 3.25 6.54 43.83
C PHE A 263 4.71 6.26 43.44
N ILE A 264 4.99 5.13 42.80
CA ILE A 264 6.31 4.76 42.32
C ILE A 264 6.83 5.78 41.30
N TRP A 265 6.00 6.08 40.31
CA TRP A 265 6.37 6.98 39.22
C TRP A 265 6.33 8.46 39.59
N SER A 266 5.62 8.84 40.62
CA SER A 266 5.67 10.20 41.17
C SER A 266 6.94 10.46 41.96
N GLY A 267 7.73 9.41 42.26
CA GLY A 267 8.91 9.49 43.11
C GLY A 267 8.62 9.56 44.60
N PHE A 268 7.38 9.21 45.02
CA PHE A 268 7.09 8.99 46.44
C PHE A 268 7.61 7.63 46.86
N ARG A 269 8.19 7.56 48.04
CA ARG A 269 8.64 6.32 48.63
C ARG A 269 7.48 5.40 48.99
N CYS A 270 7.70 4.10 48.86
CA CYS A 270 6.76 3.10 49.34
C CYS A 270 6.61 3.24 50.85
N MET A 271 5.39 3.54 51.30
CA MET A 271 5.06 3.59 52.71
C MET A 271 4.71 2.20 53.31
N ASN A 272 4.98 1.14 52.62
CA ASN A 272 4.77 -0.20 53.11
C ASN A 272 5.86 -0.54 54.15
N PRO A 273 5.50 -0.80 55.43
CA PRO A 273 6.47 -1.09 56.48
C PRO A 273 7.27 -2.38 56.29
N THR A 274 6.88 -3.21 55.33
CA THR A 274 7.62 -4.43 54.94
C THR A 274 8.51 -4.24 53.70
N CYS A 275 8.57 -3.04 53.17
CA CYS A 275 9.43 -2.71 52.07
C CYS A 275 10.81 -2.36 52.61
N ASP A 276 11.83 -3.20 52.35
CA ASP A 276 13.23 -2.97 52.73
C ASP A 276 13.89 -1.79 51.97
N GLY A 277 13.04 -0.88 51.51
CA GLY A 277 13.42 0.29 50.74
C GLY A 277 14.12 1.32 51.55
N GLY A 278 15.43 1.24 51.54
CA GLY A 278 16.44 2.25 51.78
C GLY A 278 16.09 3.48 52.65
N ASP A 279 17.13 3.91 53.30
CA ASP A 279 17.30 5.08 54.16
C ASP A 279 16.37 6.27 53.80
N PRO A 280 15.58 6.77 54.76
CA PRO A 280 14.71 7.93 54.58
C PRO A 280 15.43 9.22 54.17
N ASP A 281 16.74 9.31 54.32
CA ASP A 281 17.51 10.53 54.06
C ASP A 281 18.28 10.55 52.71
N ARG A 282 18.15 9.52 51.91
CA ARG A 282 18.76 9.52 50.60
C ARG A 282 17.81 10.15 49.58
N ASP A 283 18.16 11.32 49.07
CA ASP A 283 17.58 12.00 47.92
C ASP A 283 17.82 11.29 46.56
N GLU A 284 18.38 10.09 46.58
CA GLU A 284 18.65 9.32 45.39
C GLU A 284 17.44 8.48 44.98
N PRO A 285 16.99 8.57 43.71
CA PRO A 285 15.97 7.68 43.22
C PRO A 285 16.48 6.23 43.22
N TYR A 286 15.57 5.32 43.55
CA TYR A 286 15.82 3.88 43.57
C TYR A 286 16.65 3.44 42.36
N GLU A 287 17.85 2.82 42.57
CA GLU A 287 18.60 2.16 41.51
C GLU A 287 17.77 1.04 40.92
N GLY A 288 17.28 1.24 39.69
CA GLY A 288 16.35 0.35 38.98
C GLY A 288 15.08 1.03 38.48
N MET A 289 14.78 2.22 38.94
CA MET A 289 13.76 3.09 38.34
C MET A 289 14.45 4.19 37.57
N ALA A 290 14.20 4.22 36.28
CA ALA A 290 14.90 5.07 35.34
C ALA A 290 15.18 6.47 35.88
N PRO A 291 16.42 6.94 35.81
CA PRO A 291 16.83 8.30 36.20
C PRO A 291 16.29 9.37 35.24
N ASP A 292 15.50 8.99 34.24
CA ASP A 292 15.06 9.82 33.12
C ASP A 292 13.57 10.21 33.18
N LEU A 293 13.03 10.38 34.37
CA LEU A 293 11.78 11.11 34.57
C LEU A 293 12.05 12.56 34.94
#